data_27757030efffa046ea5c612934bde719
#
_entry.id   27757030efffa046ea5c612934bde719
#
_cell.length_a   1.000
_cell.length_b   1.000
_cell.length_c   1.000
_cell.angle_alpha   90.00
_cell.angle_beta   90.00
_cell.angle_gamma   90.00
#
_symmetry.space_group_name_H-M   'P 1'
#
loop_
_entity.id
_entity.type
_entity.pdbx_description
1 polymer ?
#
loop_
_entity_poly.entity_id
_entity_poly.type
_entity_poly.pdbx_seq_one_letter_code
_entity_poly.pdbx_strand_id
1 'polypeptide(L)'
;MQPDRLVSKYIISAFWFANCLREQENVFKQHFVTGVFLPPQILLVRSKLDYGYIVYGVASNNILKKLDPIHHQCLRIALGAFRTSPVTSLYAKAQEMSLKNRRKKLSMNYVLKLKTCPDNPAYSCVFEPPNSKLFEKSRLTPPLGLRILPLFEDSKIDLDVVDDTTVSDNPAWSHSEPQICLSLTKYKKDTTNPEVYKQAFLEITSRHQNYVQIFTDGSKVDEKVAAAAVSSVAQIAPSLVD
;
A
#
# COMPACT_ATOMS: atom_id res chain seq x y z
N MET A 1 13.71 -23.21 8.67
CA MET A 1 12.27 -23.43 8.95
C MET A 1 11.63 -23.97 7.68
N GLN A 2 10.96 -25.13 7.72
CA GLN A 2 10.43 -25.72 6.49
C GLN A 2 9.22 -24.92 5.99
N PRO A 3 9.20 -24.50 4.69
CA PRO A 3 8.12 -23.68 4.09
C PRO A 3 6.73 -24.28 4.27
N ASP A 4 6.63 -25.61 4.22
CA ASP A 4 5.37 -26.36 4.34
C ASP A 4 4.71 -26.21 5.72
N ARG A 5 5.50 -26.13 6.79
CA ARG A 5 5.01 -25.88 8.14
C ARG A 5 4.46 -24.46 8.29
N LEU A 6 5.09 -23.49 7.63
CA LEU A 6 4.59 -22.11 7.61
C LEU A 6 3.24 -22.03 6.89
N VAL A 7 3.15 -22.62 5.69
CA VAL A 7 1.89 -22.63 4.94
C VAL A 7 0.79 -23.31 5.73
N SER A 8 1.09 -24.42 6.44
CA SER A 8 0.10 -25.08 7.30
C SER A 8 -0.43 -24.18 8.41
N LYS A 9 0.43 -23.38 9.06
CA LYS A 9 0.00 -22.38 10.05
C LYS A 9 -0.89 -21.30 9.44
N TYR A 10 -0.54 -20.82 8.25
CA TYR A 10 -1.36 -19.83 7.52
C TYR A 10 -2.71 -20.40 7.10
N ILE A 11 -2.74 -21.65 6.63
CA ILE A 11 -3.99 -22.37 6.31
C ILE A 11 -4.89 -22.47 7.53
N ILE A 12 -4.36 -22.91 8.67
CA ILE A 12 -5.12 -23.06 9.92
C ILE A 12 -5.65 -21.69 10.37
N SER A 13 -4.81 -20.67 10.41
CA SER A 13 -5.20 -19.32 10.82
C SER A 13 -6.26 -18.71 9.88
N ALA A 14 -6.08 -18.83 8.56
CA ALA A 14 -7.02 -18.31 7.59
C ALA A 14 -8.36 -19.10 7.60
N PHE A 15 -8.30 -20.41 7.81
CA PHE A 15 -9.49 -21.26 7.91
C PHE A 15 -10.31 -20.96 9.18
N TRP A 16 -9.63 -20.85 10.33
CA TRP A 16 -10.27 -20.45 11.58
C TRP A 16 -10.97 -19.10 11.45
N PHE A 17 -10.28 -18.15 10.82
CA PHE A 17 -10.81 -16.80 10.60
C PHE A 17 -12.00 -16.79 9.63
N ALA A 18 -11.95 -17.58 8.55
CA ALA A 18 -13.07 -17.74 7.63
C ALA A 18 -14.30 -18.36 8.32
N ASN A 19 -14.10 -19.27 9.25
CA ASN A 19 -15.20 -19.84 10.07
C ASN A 19 -15.77 -18.81 11.06
N CYS A 20 -14.93 -18.02 11.74
CA CYS A 20 -15.42 -16.94 12.60
C CYS A 20 -16.27 -15.91 11.82
N LEU A 21 -15.88 -15.60 10.59
CA LEU A 21 -16.68 -14.72 9.72
C LEU A 21 -18.01 -15.34 9.33
N ARG A 22 -18.09 -16.66 9.18
CA ARG A 22 -19.32 -17.36 8.88
C ARG A 22 -20.33 -17.30 10.02
N GLU A 23 -19.87 -17.37 11.27
CA GLU A 23 -20.72 -17.22 12.45
C GLU A 23 -21.32 -15.82 12.59
N GLN A 24 -20.61 -14.82 12.08
CA GLN A 24 -21.05 -13.41 12.10
C GLN A 24 -21.80 -12.99 10.81
N GLU A 25 -22.14 -13.90 9.92
CA GLU A 25 -22.75 -13.61 8.62
C GLU A 25 -24.04 -12.77 8.73
N ASN A 26 -24.83 -12.97 9.78
CA ASN A 26 -26.08 -12.27 9.99
C ASN A 26 -25.91 -10.79 10.40
N VAL A 27 -24.81 -10.46 11.07
CA VAL A 27 -24.50 -9.09 11.51
C VAL A 27 -24.02 -8.23 10.32
N PHE A 28 -23.33 -8.84 9.36
CA PHE A 28 -22.73 -8.12 8.23
C PHE A 28 -23.65 -7.94 7.02
N LYS A 29 -24.76 -8.72 6.91
CA LYS A 29 -25.73 -8.57 5.81
C LYS A 29 -26.46 -7.22 5.83
N GLN A 30 -26.56 -6.56 6.98
CA GLN A 30 -27.29 -5.29 7.11
C GLN A 30 -26.51 -4.06 6.56
N HIS A 31 -25.21 -4.18 6.30
CA HIS A 31 -24.38 -3.03 5.86
C HIS A 31 -24.03 -3.05 4.36
N PHE A 32 -24.69 -3.89 3.57
CA PHE A 32 -24.33 -4.11 2.16
C PHE A 32 -25.24 -3.35 1.20
N VAL A 33 -25.32 -2.03 1.33
CA VAL A 33 -26.12 -1.19 0.42
C VAL A 33 -25.32 -0.03 -0.13
N THR A 34 -24.13 -0.19 -0.61
CA THR A 34 -23.59 0.78 -1.60
C THR A 34 -22.25 0.27 -2.14
N GLY A 35 -22.21 0.07 -3.44
CA GLY A 35 -21.06 -0.44 -4.18
C GLY A 35 -19.81 0.41 -4.00
N VAL A 36 -18.69 -0.25 -4.12
CA VAL A 36 -17.30 0.19 -4.29
C VAL A 36 -16.34 -0.21 -3.16
N PHE A 37 -16.77 -0.56 -1.97
CA PHE A 37 -15.84 -1.03 -0.93
C PHE A 37 -15.73 -2.56 -0.90
N LEU A 38 -14.50 -3.08 -0.98
CA LEU A 38 -14.18 -4.46 -0.63
C LEU A 38 -14.71 -4.75 0.78
N PRO A 39 -15.58 -5.76 0.96
CA PRO A 39 -16.11 -6.07 2.28
C PRO A 39 -14.98 -6.30 3.29
N PRO A 40 -15.10 -5.82 4.53
CA PRO A 40 -14.07 -5.99 5.57
C PRO A 40 -13.58 -7.43 5.71
N GLN A 41 -14.44 -8.41 5.46
CA GLN A 41 -14.12 -9.83 5.51
C GLN A 41 -13.04 -10.24 4.51
N ILE A 42 -13.10 -9.71 3.27
CA ILE A 42 -12.07 -9.98 2.26
C ILE A 42 -10.76 -9.36 2.71
N LEU A 43 -10.78 -8.14 3.22
CA LEU A 43 -9.57 -7.43 3.69
C LEU A 43 -8.89 -8.19 4.83
N LEU A 44 -9.66 -8.71 5.78
CA LEU A 44 -9.13 -9.43 6.93
C LEU A 44 -8.47 -10.77 6.54
N VAL A 45 -9.14 -11.59 5.73
CA VAL A 45 -8.56 -12.86 5.24
C VAL A 45 -7.36 -12.57 4.34
N ARG A 46 -7.47 -11.56 3.49
CA ARG A 46 -6.44 -11.17 2.54
C ARG A 46 -5.17 -10.65 3.23
N SER A 47 -5.30 -9.83 4.28
CA SER A 47 -4.14 -9.37 5.04
C SER A 47 -3.33 -10.52 5.62
N LYS A 48 -4.00 -11.58 6.06
CA LYS A 48 -3.36 -12.81 6.54
C LYS A 48 -2.67 -13.59 5.41
N LEU A 49 -3.31 -13.68 4.24
CA LEU A 49 -2.74 -14.37 3.08
C LEU A 49 -1.60 -13.58 2.43
N ASP A 50 -1.64 -12.26 2.50
CA ASP A 50 -0.58 -11.39 1.96
C ASP A 50 0.63 -11.30 2.90
N TYR A 51 0.42 -11.49 4.19
CA TYR A 51 1.51 -11.45 5.16
C TYR A 51 2.48 -12.62 4.95
N GLY A 52 3.76 -12.30 4.80
CA GLY A 52 4.81 -13.30 4.65
C GLY A 52 4.75 -14.13 3.35
N TYR A 53 3.98 -13.72 2.34
CA TYR A 53 3.86 -14.44 1.07
C TYR A 53 5.21 -14.70 0.38
N ILE A 54 6.19 -13.84 0.57
CA ILE A 54 7.55 -14.01 0.03
C ILE A 54 8.17 -15.30 0.59
N VAL A 55 7.96 -15.54 1.88
CA VAL A 55 8.52 -16.70 2.58
C VAL A 55 7.74 -17.98 2.25
N TYR A 56 6.42 -17.99 2.43
CA TYR A 56 5.64 -19.18 2.17
C TYR A 56 5.40 -19.44 0.67
N GLY A 57 5.59 -18.43 -0.18
CA GLY A 57 5.47 -18.53 -1.63
C GLY A 57 6.51 -19.44 -2.29
N VAL A 58 7.53 -19.91 -1.53
CA VAL A 58 8.45 -20.97 -1.97
C VAL A 58 7.88 -22.38 -1.82
N ALA A 59 6.72 -22.53 -1.20
CA ALA A 59 6.08 -23.83 -1.08
C ALA A 59 5.62 -24.38 -2.44
N SER A 60 5.47 -25.70 -2.53
CA SER A 60 5.03 -26.35 -3.76
C SER A 60 3.64 -25.85 -4.20
N ASN A 61 3.38 -25.84 -5.51
CA ASN A 61 2.10 -25.41 -6.07
C ASN A 61 0.90 -26.18 -5.48
N ASN A 62 1.07 -27.46 -5.15
CA ASN A 62 0.03 -28.27 -4.55
C ASN A 62 -0.36 -27.79 -3.16
N ILE A 63 0.60 -27.33 -2.38
CA ILE A 63 0.39 -26.76 -1.04
C ILE A 63 -0.25 -25.38 -1.18
N LEU A 64 0.26 -24.53 -2.08
CA LEU A 64 -0.29 -23.20 -2.31
C LEU A 64 -1.74 -23.22 -2.80
N LYS A 65 -2.13 -24.20 -3.61
CA LYS A 65 -3.52 -24.41 -4.06
C LYS A 65 -4.49 -24.71 -2.92
N LYS A 66 -4.02 -25.22 -1.77
CA LYS A 66 -4.87 -25.43 -0.58
C LYS A 66 -5.42 -24.12 0.02
N LEU A 67 -4.83 -22.96 -0.32
CA LEU A 67 -5.32 -21.65 0.07
C LEU A 67 -6.49 -21.16 -0.79
N ASP A 68 -6.62 -21.65 -2.01
CA ASP A 68 -7.66 -21.19 -2.96
C ASP A 68 -9.08 -21.45 -2.42
N PRO A 69 -9.44 -22.63 -1.87
CA PRO A 69 -10.77 -22.86 -1.30
C PRO A 69 -11.14 -21.86 -0.19
N ILE A 70 -10.20 -21.50 0.65
CA ILE A 70 -10.40 -20.53 1.74
C ILE A 70 -10.75 -19.16 1.16
N HIS A 71 -9.98 -18.72 0.16
CA HIS A 71 -10.23 -17.46 -0.52
C HIS A 71 -11.58 -17.46 -1.25
N HIS A 72 -11.92 -18.55 -1.95
CA HIS A 72 -13.22 -18.69 -2.61
C HIS A 72 -14.40 -18.70 -1.63
N GLN A 73 -14.25 -19.32 -0.47
CA GLN A 73 -15.25 -19.28 0.59
C GLN A 73 -15.44 -17.86 1.12
N CYS A 74 -14.33 -17.15 1.37
CA CYS A 74 -14.36 -15.77 1.80
C CYS A 74 -15.08 -14.87 0.79
N LEU A 75 -14.80 -15.02 -0.51
CA LEU A 75 -15.48 -14.29 -1.58
C LEU A 75 -16.99 -14.60 -1.61
N ARG A 76 -17.39 -15.87 -1.43
CA ARG A 76 -18.83 -16.24 -1.39
C ARG A 76 -19.55 -15.59 -0.23
N ILE A 77 -18.95 -15.62 0.96
CA ILE A 77 -19.51 -14.98 2.16
C ILE A 77 -19.65 -13.48 1.92
N ALA A 78 -18.61 -12.85 1.45
CA ALA A 78 -18.57 -11.40 1.24
C ALA A 78 -19.54 -10.91 0.16
N LEU A 79 -19.76 -11.70 -0.88
CA LEU A 79 -20.67 -11.36 -1.98
C LEU A 79 -22.11 -11.88 -1.78
N GLY A 80 -22.38 -12.60 -0.69
CA GLY A 80 -23.67 -13.29 -0.51
C GLY A 80 -23.95 -14.32 -1.62
N ALA A 81 -22.90 -14.90 -2.20
CA ALA A 81 -23.04 -15.80 -3.35
C ALA A 81 -23.29 -17.24 -2.91
N PHE A 82 -24.03 -17.98 -3.75
CA PHE A 82 -24.31 -19.39 -3.50
C PHE A 82 -23.03 -20.24 -3.53
N ARG A 83 -23.06 -21.35 -2.82
CA ARG A 83 -21.94 -22.31 -2.77
C ARG A 83 -21.59 -22.87 -4.16
N THR A 84 -22.57 -22.95 -5.05
CA THR A 84 -22.46 -23.44 -6.45
C THR A 84 -21.95 -22.36 -7.40
N SER A 85 -21.85 -21.09 -6.98
CA SER A 85 -21.42 -20.02 -7.88
C SER A 85 -20.03 -20.28 -8.45
N PRO A 86 -19.84 -20.12 -9.78
CA PRO A 86 -18.54 -20.31 -10.42
C PRO A 86 -17.48 -19.36 -9.87
N VAL A 87 -16.26 -19.86 -9.70
CA VAL A 87 -15.14 -19.08 -9.12
C VAL A 87 -14.79 -17.86 -9.97
N THR A 88 -14.83 -18.01 -11.29
CA THR A 88 -14.57 -16.91 -12.23
C THR A 88 -15.55 -15.75 -12.06
N SER A 89 -16.83 -16.06 -11.85
CA SER A 89 -17.85 -15.04 -11.58
C SER A 89 -17.65 -14.35 -10.22
N LEU A 90 -17.15 -15.10 -9.21
CA LEU A 90 -16.80 -14.49 -7.92
C LEU A 90 -15.67 -13.48 -8.06
N TYR A 91 -14.61 -13.82 -8.78
CA TYR A 91 -13.50 -12.90 -9.03
C TYR A 91 -13.93 -11.67 -9.80
N ALA A 92 -14.74 -11.84 -10.85
CA ALA A 92 -15.25 -10.73 -11.64
C ALA A 92 -16.13 -9.78 -10.79
N LYS A 93 -17.07 -10.35 -10.01
CA LYS A 93 -17.98 -9.56 -9.16
C LYS A 93 -17.26 -8.87 -8.01
N ALA A 94 -16.25 -9.51 -7.42
CA ALA A 94 -15.43 -8.93 -6.36
C ALA A 94 -14.35 -7.97 -6.88
N GLN A 95 -14.14 -7.89 -8.20
CA GLN A 95 -13.02 -7.19 -8.83
C GLN A 95 -11.67 -7.64 -8.25
N GLU A 96 -11.56 -8.91 -7.91
CA GLU A 96 -10.40 -9.50 -7.28
C GLU A 96 -9.64 -10.43 -8.23
N MET A 97 -8.34 -10.48 -8.05
CA MET A 97 -7.51 -11.44 -8.77
C MET A 97 -7.35 -12.74 -8.00
N SER A 98 -7.03 -13.84 -8.73
CA SER A 98 -6.68 -15.11 -8.09
C SER A 98 -5.48 -14.97 -7.16
N LEU A 99 -5.40 -15.81 -6.12
CA LEU A 99 -4.27 -15.80 -5.19
C LEU A 99 -2.92 -16.01 -5.89
N LYS A 100 -2.88 -16.80 -6.96
CA LYS A 100 -1.68 -16.99 -7.77
C LYS A 100 -1.20 -15.67 -8.39
N ASN A 101 -2.09 -14.91 -9.03
CA ASN A 101 -1.75 -13.64 -9.67
C ASN A 101 -1.45 -12.56 -8.62
N ARG A 102 -2.15 -12.60 -7.49
CA ARG A 102 -1.86 -11.69 -6.39
C ARG A 102 -0.47 -11.90 -5.82
N ARG A 103 -0.08 -13.16 -5.56
CA ARG A 103 1.29 -13.48 -5.12
C ARG A 103 2.33 -12.98 -6.12
N LYS A 104 2.11 -13.16 -7.43
CA LYS A 104 2.99 -12.60 -8.46
C LYS A 104 3.11 -11.08 -8.35
N LYS A 105 1.98 -10.38 -8.31
CA LYS A 105 1.94 -8.91 -8.17
C LYS A 105 2.70 -8.44 -6.93
N LEU A 106 2.44 -9.05 -5.78
CA LEU A 106 3.10 -8.68 -4.54
C LEU A 106 4.60 -8.96 -4.59
N SER A 107 5.01 -10.09 -5.19
CA SER A 107 6.43 -10.42 -5.36
C SER A 107 7.14 -9.43 -6.28
N MET A 108 6.51 -9.03 -7.38
CA MET A 108 7.07 -8.01 -8.27
C MET A 108 7.17 -6.66 -7.55
N ASN A 109 6.13 -6.24 -6.83
CA ASN A 109 6.17 -5.01 -6.04
C ASN A 109 7.29 -5.02 -4.98
N TYR A 110 7.54 -6.18 -4.36
CA TYR A 110 8.65 -6.32 -3.42
C TYR A 110 10.01 -6.15 -4.11
N VAL A 111 10.20 -6.79 -5.27
CA VAL A 111 11.44 -6.68 -6.05
C VAL A 111 11.65 -5.25 -6.54
N LEU A 112 10.60 -4.54 -6.99
CA LEU A 112 10.68 -3.13 -7.36
C LEU A 112 11.12 -2.27 -6.18
N LYS A 113 10.49 -2.45 -5.00
CA LYS A 113 10.91 -1.74 -3.78
C LYS A 113 12.34 -2.08 -3.35
N LEU A 114 12.76 -3.33 -3.56
CA LEU A 114 14.11 -3.74 -3.23
C LEU A 114 15.13 -3.13 -4.20
N LYS A 115 14.76 -2.95 -5.47
CA LYS A 115 15.61 -2.30 -6.48
C LYS A 115 15.93 -0.86 -6.09
N THR A 116 15.00 -0.14 -5.45
CA THR A 116 15.23 1.23 -4.99
C THR A 116 16.11 1.33 -3.73
N CYS A 117 16.49 0.21 -3.10
CA CYS A 117 17.27 0.18 -1.86
C CYS A 117 18.46 -0.79 -2.00
N PRO A 118 19.54 -0.43 -2.70
CA PRO A 118 20.70 -1.31 -2.93
C PRO A 118 21.40 -1.77 -1.65
N ASP A 119 21.37 -0.96 -0.60
CA ASP A 119 21.98 -1.24 0.70
C ASP A 119 21.25 -2.33 1.50
N ASN A 120 20.08 -2.76 1.03
CA ASN A 120 19.32 -3.81 1.71
C ASN A 120 20.03 -5.16 1.55
N PRO A 121 20.28 -5.90 2.67
CA PRO A 121 20.96 -7.22 2.59
C PRO A 121 20.30 -8.25 1.68
N ALA A 122 18.99 -8.09 1.40
CA ALA A 122 18.27 -8.97 0.48
C ALA A 122 18.53 -8.63 -1.01
N TYR A 123 19.13 -7.49 -1.31
CA TYR A 123 19.37 -7.04 -2.69
C TYR A 123 20.20 -8.04 -3.49
N SER A 124 21.37 -8.37 -3.00
CA SER A 124 22.26 -9.33 -3.66
C SER A 124 21.63 -10.73 -3.79
N CYS A 125 20.86 -11.16 -2.80
CA CYS A 125 20.16 -12.45 -2.85
C CYS A 125 19.11 -12.54 -3.97
N VAL A 126 18.53 -11.39 -4.38
CA VAL A 126 17.50 -11.35 -5.41
C VAL A 126 18.09 -11.09 -6.79
N PHE A 127 18.97 -10.08 -6.91
CA PHE A 127 19.50 -9.64 -8.20
C PHE A 127 20.75 -10.41 -8.63
N GLU A 128 21.51 -10.95 -7.67
CA GLU A 128 22.74 -11.72 -7.90
C GLU A 128 22.66 -13.07 -7.16
N PRO A 129 21.64 -13.91 -7.41
CA PRO A 129 21.44 -15.12 -6.65
C PRO A 129 22.65 -16.06 -6.81
N PRO A 130 23.31 -16.46 -5.71
CA PRO A 130 24.43 -17.37 -5.78
C PRO A 130 23.96 -18.74 -6.27
N ASN A 131 24.82 -19.42 -7.03
CA ASN A 131 24.58 -20.79 -7.48
C ASN A 131 23.32 -20.99 -8.35
N SER A 132 22.93 -20.00 -9.16
CA SER A 132 21.77 -20.08 -10.06
C SER A 132 21.74 -21.37 -10.91
N LYS A 133 22.89 -21.79 -11.41
CA LYS A 133 23.07 -23.03 -12.21
C LYS A 133 22.65 -24.33 -11.49
N LEU A 134 22.69 -24.36 -10.15
CA LEU A 134 22.22 -25.53 -9.38
C LEU A 134 20.70 -25.70 -9.44
N PHE A 135 19.98 -24.61 -9.60
CA PHE A 135 18.52 -24.63 -9.62
C PHE A 135 17.94 -24.94 -11.00
N GLU A 136 18.71 -24.81 -12.08
CA GLU A 136 18.26 -25.15 -13.44
C GLU A 136 17.94 -26.64 -13.59
N LYS A 137 18.69 -27.51 -12.89
CA LYS A 137 18.52 -28.96 -12.93
C LYS A 137 17.86 -29.56 -11.70
N SER A 138 17.53 -28.74 -10.71
CA SER A 138 17.00 -29.19 -9.43
C SER A 138 15.47 -29.24 -9.44
N ARG A 139 14.88 -30.24 -8.73
CA ARG A 139 13.45 -30.26 -8.42
C ARG A 139 13.08 -29.32 -7.26
N LEU A 140 14.06 -28.63 -6.69
CA LEU A 140 13.85 -27.66 -5.61
C LEU A 140 13.22 -26.38 -6.16
N THR A 141 12.40 -25.75 -5.36
CA THR A 141 11.83 -24.43 -5.71
C THR A 141 12.96 -23.39 -5.74
N PRO A 142 13.17 -22.70 -6.86
CA PRO A 142 14.26 -21.73 -6.97
C PRO A 142 14.06 -20.54 -6.01
N PRO A 143 15.14 -19.84 -5.62
CA PRO A 143 15.10 -18.58 -4.87
C PRO A 143 14.21 -17.54 -5.52
N LEU A 144 13.82 -16.52 -4.74
CA LEU A 144 12.89 -15.48 -5.16
C LEU A 144 13.34 -14.81 -6.47
N GLY A 145 14.61 -14.40 -6.57
CA GLY A 145 15.16 -13.75 -7.77
C GLY A 145 14.94 -14.57 -9.02
N LEU A 146 15.36 -15.84 -9.01
CA LEU A 146 15.21 -16.74 -10.17
C LEU A 146 13.77 -17.01 -10.59
N ARG A 147 12.81 -16.84 -9.67
CA ARG A 147 11.38 -17.03 -9.98
C ARG A 147 10.69 -15.76 -10.49
N ILE A 148 11.16 -14.60 -10.05
CA ILE A 148 10.44 -13.35 -10.25
C ILE A 148 11.07 -12.50 -11.36
N LEU A 149 12.40 -12.48 -11.49
CA LEU A 149 13.06 -11.71 -12.55
C LEU A 149 12.53 -12.03 -13.96
N PRO A 150 12.33 -13.32 -14.35
CA PRO A 150 11.75 -13.63 -15.65
C PRO A 150 10.33 -13.06 -15.87
N LEU A 151 9.56 -12.81 -14.79
CA LEU A 151 8.23 -12.20 -14.91
C LEU A 151 8.29 -10.71 -15.31
N PHE A 152 9.38 -10.02 -14.99
CA PHE A 152 9.60 -8.64 -15.44
C PHE A 152 9.89 -8.61 -16.94
N GLU A 153 10.69 -9.54 -17.43
CA GLU A 153 10.97 -9.73 -18.86
C GLU A 153 9.67 -10.04 -19.63
N ASP A 154 8.89 -11.02 -19.16
CA ASP A 154 7.58 -11.38 -19.72
C ASP A 154 6.61 -10.21 -19.76
N SER A 155 6.67 -9.34 -18.73
CA SER A 155 5.78 -8.17 -18.58
C SER A 155 6.33 -6.92 -19.29
N LYS A 156 7.51 -7.00 -19.91
CA LYS A 156 8.22 -5.87 -20.55
C LYS A 156 8.43 -4.68 -19.59
N ILE A 157 8.68 -4.98 -18.33
CA ILE A 157 9.00 -3.98 -17.32
C ILE A 157 10.52 -3.95 -17.17
N ASP A 158 11.09 -2.79 -17.50
CA ASP A 158 12.51 -2.54 -17.36
C ASP A 158 12.84 -2.14 -15.92
N LEU A 159 13.69 -2.91 -15.27
CA LEU A 159 14.15 -2.64 -13.90
C LEU A 159 15.24 -1.56 -13.84
N ASP A 160 15.90 -1.26 -14.96
CA ASP A 160 16.99 -0.28 -14.98
C ASP A 160 16.46 1.17 -15.01
N VAL A 161 15.15 1.34 -15.28
CA VAL A 161 14.48 2.64 -15.20
C VAL A 161 14.13 3.01 -13.75
N VAL A 162 14.28 2.07 -12.81
CA VAL A 162 13.94 2.30 -11.40
C VAL A 162 15.11 3.00 -10.70
N ASP A 163 14.90 4.26 -10.35
CA ASP A 163 15.88 5.05 -9.61
C ASP A 163 16.03 4.60 -8.16
N ASP A 164 17.24 4.75 -7.62
CA ASP A 164 17.53 4.49 -6.22
C ASP A 164 16.82 5.53 -5.33
N THR A 165 16.19 5.06 -4.28
CA THR A 165 15.61 5.96 -3.28
C THR A 165 16.70 6.30 -2.27
N THR A 166 17.12 7.54 -2.23
CA THR A 166 17.95 8.02 -1.12
C THR A 166 17.08 8.04 0.14
N VAL A 167 17.30 7.08 1.02
CA VAL A 167 16.67 7.09 2.34
C VAL A 167 17.32 8.24 3.11
N SER A 168 16.51 9.20 3.58
CA SER A 168 17.03 10.24 4.48
C SER A 168 17.66 9.57 5.71
N ASP A 169 18.88 9.94 6.07
CA ASP A 169 19.55 9.46 7.28
C ASP A 169 18.76 9.81 8.56
N ASN A 170 17.86 10.77 8.45
CA ASN A 170 16.96 11.14 9.52
C ASN A 170 15.63 10.41 9.39
N PRO A 171 15.31 9.48 10.29
CA PRO A 171 14.01 8.82 10.30
C PRO A 171 12.88 9.85 10.48
N ALA A 172 11.70 9.55 9.92
CA ALA A 172 10.57 10.48 9.89
C ALA A 172 10.15 11.00 11.29
N TRP A 173 10.37 10.19 12.34
CA TRP A 173 10.10 10.58 13.72
C TRP A 173 11.18 11.45 14.37
N SER A 174 12.34 11.66 13.73
CA SER A 174 13.40 12.54 14.22
C SER A 174 13.29 13.97 13.66
N HIS A 175 12.31 14.23 12.80
CA HIS A 175 12.03 15.60 12.39
C HIS A 175 11.56 16.43 13.59
N SER A 176 12.17 17.59 13.77
CA SER A 176 11.71 18.54 14.78
C SER A 176 10.25 18.90 14.52
N GLU A 177 9.44 18.91 15.58
CA GLU A 177 8.06 19.34 15.46
C GLU A 177 7.98 20.75 14.86
N PRO A 178 7.05 21.01 13.92
CA PRO A 178 6.89 22.32 13.34
C PRO A 178 6.49 23.33 14.43
N GLN A 179 7.17 24.44 14.51
CA GLN A 179 6.80 25.51 15.43
C GLN A 179 5.57 26.24 14.90
N ILE A 180 4.46 26.12 15.63
CA ILE A 180 3.20 26.74 15.27
C ILE A 180 3.04 28.06 16.03
N CYS A 181 2.98 29.18 15.30
CA CYS A 181 2.72 30.50 15.86
C CYS A 181 1.27 30.92 15.61
N LEU A 182 0.45 30.96 16.65
CA LEU A 182 -0.97 31.34 16.59
C LEU A 182 -1.19 32.80 17.02
N SER A 183 -0.17 33.66 17.08
CA SER A 183 -0.29 35.02 17.58
C SER A 183 -1.24 35.90 16.76
N LEU A 184 -1.41 35.61 15.45
CA LEU A 184 -2.34 36.35 14.59
C LEU A 184 -3.81 35.97 14.81
N THR A 185 -4.12 34.85 15.45
CA THR A 185 -5.51 34.45 15.75
C THR A 185 -6.21 35.38 16.75
N LYS A 186 -5.42 36.20 17.47
CA LYS A 186 -5.94 37.26 18.36
C LYS A 186 -6.75 38.33 17.60
N TYR A 187 -6.43 38.53 16.34
CA TYR A 187 -7.05 39.55 15.50
C TYR A 187 -8.17 38.92 14.67
N LYS A 188 -9.39 39.40 14.87
CA LYS A 188 -10.54 38.95 14.05
C LYS A 188 -10.51 39.68 12.71
N LYS A 189 -10.58 38.96 11.61
CA LYS A 189 -10.53 39.52 10.23
C LYS A 189 -11.58 40.61 10.00
N ASP A 190 -12.77 40.44 10.57
CA ASP A 190 -13.93 41.33 10.31
C ASP A 190 -13.90 42.63 11.10
N THR A 191 -13.17 42.67 12.22
CA THR A 191 -13.21 43.83 13.15
C THR A 191 -11.87 44.56 13.30
N THR A 192 -10.77 43.93 12.82
CA THR A 192 -9.44 44.50 12.96
C THR A 192 -9.05 45.31 11.70
N ASN A 193 -8.51 46.51 11.91
CA ASN A 193 -7.98 47.31 10.81
C ASN A 193 -6.90 46.53 10.03
N PRO A 194 -6.97 46.45 8.71
CA PRO A 194 -5.99 45.75 7.86
C PRO A 194 -4.54 46.13 8.11
N GLU A 195 -4.25 47.38 8.43
CA GLU A 195 -2.90 47.85 8.69
C GLU A 195 -2.31 47.28 9.98
N VAL A 196 -3.14 47.12 11.03
CA VAL A 196 -2.71 46.49 12.29
C VAL A 196 -2.38 45.01 12.06
N TYR A 197 -3.21 44.32 11.27
CA TYR A 197 -2.99 42.93 10.91
C TYR A 197 -1.70 42.77 10.10
N LYS A 198 -1.47 43.66 9.12
CA LYS A 198 -0.27 43.69 8.30
C LYS A 198 1.00 43.94 9.09
N GLN A 199 0.96 44.91 10.04
CA GLN A 199 2.10 45.17 10.91
C GLN A 199 2.46 43.99 11.80
N ALA A 200 1.45 43.36 12.42
CA ALA A 200 1.66 42.15 13.24
C ALA A 200 2.24 40.98 12.40
N PHE A 201 1.80 40.83 11.18
CA PHE A 201 2.37 39.83 10.25
C PHE A 201 3.83 40.15 9.90
N LEU A 202 4.15 41.42 9.57
CA LEU A 202 5.49 41.84 9.25
C LEU A 202 6.44 41.68 10.44
N GLU A 203 5.98 41.90 11.66
CA GLU A 203 6.75 41.65 12.88
C GLU A 203 7.12 40.17 13.03
N ILE A 204 6.18 39.25 12.74
CA ILE A 204 6.46 37.81 12.77
C ILE A 204 7.45 37.43 11.69
N THR A 205 7.25 37.88 10.48
CA THR A 205 8.13 37.54 9.34
C THR A 205 9.53 38.10 9.52
N SER A 206 9.67 39.27 10.17
CA SER A 206 11.00 39.87 10.47
C SER A 206 11.86 39.00 11.41
N ARG A 207 11.23 38.18 12.24
CA ARG A 207 11.92 37.22 13.12
C ARG A 207 12.43 35.99 12.38
N HIS A 208 11.93 35.76 11.15
CA HIS A 208 12.18 34.54 10.34
C HIS A 208 12.77 34.88 8.96
N GLN A 209 13.66 35.86 8.89
CA GLN A 209 14.25 36.36 7.65
C GLN A 209 15.01 35.31 6.83
N ASN A 210 15.54 34.27 7.50
CA ASN A 210 16.31 33.20 6.87
C ASN A 210 15.40 32.02 6.36
N TYR A 211 14.09 32.14 6.51
CA TYR A 211 13.16 31.09 6.08
C TYR A 211 12.54 31.44 4.74
N VAL A 212 12.34 30.41 3.92
CA VAL A 212 11.56 30.56 2.68
C VAL A 212 10.09 30.72 3.02
N GLN A 213 9.49 31.81 2.53
CA GLN A 213 8.09 32.10 2.78
C GLN A 213 7.23 31.31 1.77
N ILE A 214 6.31 30.52 2.28
CA ILE A 214 5.33 29.78 1.49
C ILE A 214 3.94 30.18 2.00
N PHE A 215 3.13 30.73 1.10
CA PHE A 215 1.76 31.11 1.38
C PHE A 215 0.84 30.05 0.77
N THR A 216 -0.11 29.56 1.55
CA THR A 216 -1.11 28.59 1.09
C THR A 216 -2.50 29.20 1.25
N ASP A 217 -3.35 28.99 0.25
CA ASP A 217 -4.75 29.37 0.29
C ASP A 217 -5.61 28.17 -0.14
N GLY A 218 -6.76 28.05 0.49
CA GLY A 218 -7.73 27.00 0.20
C GLY A 218 -9.11 27.61 0.06
N SER A 219 -9.78 27.36 -1.04
CA SER A 219 -11.15 27.79 -1.28
C SER A 219 -12.05 26.60 -1.48
N LYS A 220 -13.28 26.70 -0.94
CA LYS A 220 -14.34 25.73 -1.15
C LYS A 220 -15.58 26.46 -1.68
N VAL A 221 -16.03 26.04 -2.87
CA VAL A 221 -17.28 26.50 -3.47
C VAL A 221 -18.11 25.25 -3.75
N ASP A 222 -19.21 25.13 -3.07
CA ASP A 222 -20.11 23.96 -3.07
C ASP A 222 -19.35 22.66 -2.73
N GLU A 223 -19.26 21.71 -3.66
CA GLU A 223 -18.52 20.45 -3.49
C GLU A 223 -17.09 20.48 -4.06
N LYS A 224 -16.68 21.59 -4.68
CA LYS A 224 -15.36 21.75 -5.27
C LYS A 224 -14.40 22.43 -4.29
N VAL A 225 -13.20 21.86 -4.17
CA VAL A 225 -12.13 22.39 -3.33
C VAL A 225 -10.95 22.74 -4.21
N ALA A 226 -10.44 23.96 -4.07
CA ALA A 226 -9.21 24.37 -4.72
C ALA A 226 -8.18 24.75 -3.67
N ALA A 227 -6.93 24.39 -3.90
CA ALA A 227 -5.80 24.78 -3.08
C ALA A 227 -4.74 25.44 -3.94
N ALA A 228 -4.15 26.51 -3.43
CA ALA A 228 -3.04 27.20 -4.07
C ALA A 228 -1.88 27.37 -3.09
N ALA A 229 -0.66 27.25 -3.57
CA ALA A 229 0.54 27.56 -2.79
C ALA A 229 1.44 28.48 -3.63
N VAL A 230 1.95 29.55 -2.98
CA VAL A 230 2.84 30.51 -3.63
C VAL A 230 4.08 30.68 -2.74
N SER A 231 5.24 30.64 -3.36
CA SER A 231 6.51 30.86 -2.70
C SER A 231 7.25 32.05 -3.35
N SER A 232 8.02 32.77 -2.57
CA SER A 232 8.90 33.82 -3.09
C SER A 232 10.04 33.29 -3.99
N VAL A 233 10.30 31.98 -3.94
CA VAL A 233 11.43 31.31 -4.65
C VAL A 233 10.96 30.48 -5.84
N ALA A 234 9.73 29.96 -5.80
CA ALA A 234 9.17 29.14 -6.90
C ALA A 234 7.65 29.29 -6.95
N GLN A 235 7.08 29.40 -8.16
CA GLN A 235 5.64 29.24 -8.35
C GLN A 235 5.30 27.75 -8.30
N ILE A 236 4.54 27.35 -7.29
CA ILE A 236 3.99 25.99 -7.19
C ILE A 236 2.63 26.02 -7.90
N ALA A 237 2.46 25.18 -8.91
CA ALA A 237 1.22 25.13 -9.68
C ALA A 237 0.02 24.76 -8.80
N PRO A 238 -1.16 25.40 -8.99
CA PRO A 238 -2.36 25.03 -8.26
C PRO A 238 -2.83 23.62 -8.63
N SER A 239 -3.22 22.84 -7.64
CA SER A 239 -3.89 21.56 -7.85
C SER A 239 -5.39 21.72 -7.66
N LEU A 240 -6.17 21.34 -8.68
CA LEU A 240 -7.61 21.12 -8.57
C LEU A 240 -7.84 19.67 -8.16
N VAL A 241 -8.63 19.47 -7.13
CA VAL A 241 -9.12 18.15 -6.73
C VAL A 241 -10.62 18.14 -7.07
N ASP A 242 -10.97 17.32 -8.05
CA ASP A 242 -12.36 17.01 -8.42
C ASP A 242 -12.94 15.96 -7.47
#